data_824d7e7b812d8fa5f55066fd2ad3ba3e
#
_entry.id   824d7e7b812d8fa5f55066fd2ad3ba3e
#
_cell.length_a   1.000
_cell.length_b   1.000
_cell.length_c   1.000
_cell.angle_alpha   90.00
_cell.angle_beta   90.00
_cell.angle_gamma   90.00
#
_symmetry.space_group_name_H-M   'P 1'
#
loop_
_entity.id
_entity.type
_entity.pdbx_description
1 polymer ?
#
loop_
_entity_poly.entity_id
_entity_poly.type
_entity_poly.pdbx_seq_one_letter_code
_entity_poly.pdbx_strand_id
1 'polypeptide(L)'
;MNIAELLNQNPTPSDVALIDRSKKPAPEVSVAEITNQVHVFAQAMVDLGLTPGSRIGLLAGNLGEYYTVMFGAPAAGMVFVPLNTRLPESTLQYIIQDADLKLLITDVSHAEFSADVPKVVIGSEQWGEMMGGAPASNTMDVEPDDVAIQIYTSGSTGKPKGVLLSHENVTFTVLEYGAALPGEVMLVSAPLYHKNASMASKLAFASGGKVVLLPQFSPGEYLDAITEHRVTMCSGVPTMYALVTAELQKAPDRHDLSSVQRVLIGSAPLTEALFDDVQALFPKALVTNGYGTTEAVLEFGPHPEDLPRPKISLGCEHPSVQLKLVDPDTGAESDRGELWVKSKGVMLGYHGLLEANAERLTDGWYHTGDLMHRDEDGWYFFVGRVDDMFVCAGENIYPDSVEQMLERHPSVHQAVVVPVRDELKGQLPTAFIRSEAGVQMSADDIKEYALKNGPAYAHPRHVWFVDEIPLASTAKIDRTQLIKNAEKLLNLDTEVQ
;
A
#
# COMPACT_ATOMS: atom_id res chain seq x y z
N MET A 1 -3.52 6.67 -23.81
CA MET A 1 -3.98 7.83 -22.98
C MET A 1 -2.90 8.14 -21.97
N ASN A 2 -2.49 9.41 -21.87
CA ASN A 2 -1.57 9.85 -20.83
C ASN A 2 -2.27 9.85 -19.45
N ILE A 3 -1.57 9.49 -18.36
CA ILE A 3 -2.19 9.49 -17.02
C ILE A 3 -2.66 10.88 -16.57
N ALA A 4 -2.07 11.97 -17.06
CA ALA A 4 -2.55 13.32 -16.80
C ALA A 4 -3.94 13.58 -17.35
N GLU A 5 -4.36 12.88 -18.40
CA GLU A 5 -5.69 12.99 -19.01
C GLU A 5 -6.79 12.37 -18.11
N LEU A 6 -6.44 11.64 -17.05
CA LEU A 6 -7.39 11.22 -16.03
C LEU A 6 -8.12 12.41 -15.39
N LEU A 7 -7.46 13.57 -15.30
CA LEU A 7 -8.08 14.81 -14.82
C LEU A 7 -9.19 15.29 -15.77
N ASN A 8 -9.08 15.02 -17.07
CA ASN A 8 -10.07 15.35 -18.08
C ASN A 8 -11.31 14.44 -18.04
N GLN A 9 -11.23 13.29 -17.34
CA GLN A 9 -12.38 12.39 -17.16
C GLN A 9 -13.36 12.91 -16.09
N ASN A 10 -12.95 13.92 -15.30
CA ASN A 10 -13.81 14.49 -14.29
C ASN A 10 -15.04 15.18 -14.90
N PRO A 11 -16.27 14.78 -14.52
CA PRO A 11 -17.49 15.37 -15.07
C PRO A 11 -17.76 16.79 -14.57
N THR A 12 -17.12 17.21 -13.48
CA THR A 12 -17.32 18.53 -12.84
C THR A 12 -15.98 19.23 -12.52
N PRO A 13 -15.16 19.57 -13.54
CA PRO A 13 -13.80 20.05 -13.34
C PRO A 13 -13.69 21.37 -12.57
N SER A 14 -14.76 22.18 -12.53
CA SER A 14 -14.81 23.44 -11.78
C SER A 14 -15.12 23.28 -10.29
N ASP A 15 -15.61 22.10 -9.88
CA ASP A 15 -15.93 21.87 -8.48
C ASP A 15 -14.65 21.61 -7.66
N VAL A 16 -14.74 21.84 -6.35
CA VAL A 16 -13.65 21.55 -5.41
C VAL A 16 -13.34 20.05 -5.42
N ALA A 17 -12.12 19.72 -5.81
CA ALA A 17 -11.65 18.35 -5.90
C ALA A 17 -10.55 18.00 -4.88
N LEU A 18 -9.91 19.03 -4.29
CA LEU A 18 -8.89 18.84 -3.27
C LEU A 18 -9.12 19.83 -2.11
N ILE A 19 -9.11 19.32 -0.89
CA ILE A 19 -8.97 20.07 0.35
C ILE A 19 -7.60 19.72 0.94
N ASP A 20 -6.66 20.65 0.85
CA ASP A 20 -5.28 20.43 1.28
C ASP A 20 -5.09 20.87 2.74
N ARG A 21 -5.19 19.93 3.68
CA ARG A 21 -5.00 20.19 5.12
C ARG A 21 -3.53 20.25 5.55
N SER A 22 -2.58 20.16 4.60
CA SER A 22 -1.17 20.45 4.89
C SER A 22 -0.91 21.93 5.14
N LYS A 23 -1.85 22.81 4.75
CA LYS A 23 -1.80 24.26 4.88
C LYS A 23 -2.91 24.77 5.82
N LYS A 24 -2.68 25.96 6.42
CA LYS A 24 -3.67 26.62 7.29
C LYS A 24 -3.83 28.08 6.85
N PRO A 25 -5.04 28.51 6.43
CA PRO A 25 -6.24 27.70 6.23
C PRO A 25 -6.04 26.66 5.11
N ALA A 26 -6.78 25.56 5.16
CA ALA A 26 -6.73 24.54 4.12
C ALA A 26 -7.30 25.10 2.80
N PRO A 27 -6.52 25.21 1.73
CA PRO A 27 -7.04 25.64 0.44
C PRO A 27 -7.97 24.57 -0.17
N GLU A 28 -8.99 25.06 -0.86
CA GLU A 28 -9.86 24.28 -1.72
C GLU A 28 -9.43 24.50 -3.17
N VAL A 29 -9.19 23.42 -3.90
CA VAL A 29 -8.65 23.47 -5.26
C VAL A 29 -9.53 22.64 -6.18
N SER A 30 -9.91 23.20 -7.32
CA SER A 30 -10.67 22.49 -8.37
C SER A 30 -9.77 21.62 -9.24
N VAL A 31 -10.35 20.65 -9.95
CA VAL A 31 -9.61 19.87 -10.98
C VAL A 31 -9.07 20.79 -12.06
N ALA A 32 -9.81 21.83 -12.47
CA ALA A 32 -9.34 22.78 -13.46
C ALA A 32 -8.07 23.51 -13.02
N GLU A 33 -7.98 23.90 -11.73
CA GLU A 33 -6.78 24.53 -11.17
C GLU A 33 -5.62 23.53 -11.07
N ILE A 34 -5.89 22.28 -10.65
CA ILE A 34 -4.86 21.20 -10.66
C ILE A 34 -4.34 20.99 -12.07
N THR A 35 -5.24 20.88 -13.08
CA THR A 35 -4.89 20.68 -14.48
C THR A 35 -4.04 21.82 -15.02
N ASN A 36 -4.39 23.08 -14.66
CA ASN A 36 -3.57 24.24 -15.07
C ASN A 36 -2.16 24.16 -14.47
N GLN A 37 -2.04 23.83 -13.17
CA GLN A 37 -0.73 23.67 -12.51
C GLN A 37 0.09 22.53 -13.14
N VAL A 38 -0.57 21.42 -13.48
CA VAL A 38 0.03 20.27 -14.18
C VAL A 38 0.61 20.71 -15.53
N HIS A 39 -0.12 21.49 -16.31
CA HIS A 39 0.36 21.98 -17.62
C HIS A 39 1.47 23.01 -17.49
N VAL A 40 1.42 23.90 -16.48
CA VAL A 40 2.53 24.84 -16.18
C VAL A 40 3.80 24.06 -15.84
N PHE A 41 3.70 23.05 -14.94
CA PHE A 41 4.83 22.21 -14.60
C PHE A 41 5.36 21.44 -15.80
N ALA A 42 4.49 20.85 -16.62
CA ALA A 42 4.87 20.13 -17.83
C ALA A 42 5.67 21.03 -18.81
N GLN A 43 5.21 22.27 -19.04
CA GLN A 43 5.94 23.22 -19.86
C GLN A 43 7.31 23.57 -19.26
N ALA A 44 7.37 23.80 -17.95
CA ALA A 44 8.63 24.07 -17.25
C ALA A 44 9.64 22.93 -17.41
N MET A 45 9.20 21.67 -17.44
CA MET A 45 10.10 20.53 -17.69
C MET A 45 10.68 20.56 -19.10
N VAL A 46 9.88 20.93 -20.10
CA VAL A 46 10.34 21.11 -21.49
C VAL A 46 11.31 22.29 -21.59
N ASP A 47 11.02 23.41 -20.94
CA ASP A 47 11.87 24.61 -20.94
C ASP A 47 13.25 24.36 -20.26
N LEU A 48 13.30 23.45 -19.29
CA LEU A 48 14.54 22.96 -18.69
C LEU A 48 15.35 22.03 -19.63
N GLY A 49 14.85 21.73 -20.82
CA GLY A 49 15.50 20.88 -21.83
C GLY A 49 15.44 19.38 -21.51
N LEU A 50 14.53 18.97 -20.61
CA LEU A 50 14.31 17.56 -20.32
C LEU A 50 13.55 16.89 -21.46
N THR A 51 13.88 15.63 -21.73
CA THR A 51 13.32 14.88 -22.85
C THR A 51 12.33 13.80 -22.36
N PRO A 52 11.41 13.35 -23.20
CA PRO A 52 10.52 12.22 -22.88
C PRO A 52 11.29 11.01 -22.34
N GLY A 53 10.74 10.34 -21.36
CA GLY A 53 11.38 9.25 -20.62
C GLY A 53 12.36 9.69 -19.54
N SER A 54 12.69 11.01 -19.43
CA SER A 54 13.48 11.54 -18.29
C SER A 54 12.75 11.28 -16.98
N ARG A 55 13.48 10.89 -15.94
CA ARG A 55 12.91 10.59 -14.63
C ARG A 55 12.98 11.78 -13.68
N ILE A 56 11.80 12.14 -13.11
CA ILE A 56 11.63 13.25 -12.19
C ILE A 56 11.32 12.70 -10.81
N GLY A 57 12.25 12.88 -9.86
CA GLY A 57 12.08 12.45 -8.48
C GLY A 57 11.27 13.46 -7.66
N LEU A 58 10.41 12.96 -6.76
CA LEU A 58 9.73 13.79 -5.77
C LEU A 58 9.97 13.24 -4.37
N LEU A 59 10.72 13.98 -3.55
CA LEU A 59 10.97 13.69 -2.13
C LEU A 59 10.17 14.68 -1.28
N ALA A 60 8.92 14.35 -1.00
CA ALA A 60 8.01 15.23 -0.28
C ALA A 60 6.99 14.45 0.54
N GLY A 61 6.50 15.08 1.61
CA GLY A 61 5.32 14.64 2.34
C GLY A 61 4.02 14.87 1.56
N ASN A 62 2.89 14.66 2.23
CA ASN A 62 1.58 14.94 1.63
C ASN A 62 1.33 16.45 1.61
N LEU A 63 1.24 17.01 0.41
CA LEU A 63 0.89 18.42 0.14
C LEU A 63 0.24 18.52 -1.24
N GLY A 64 -0.50 19.60 -1.50
CA GLY A 64 -1.26 19.78 -2.75
C GLY A 64 -0.36 19.79 -3.99
N GLU A 65 0.83 20.38 -3.91
CA GLU A 65 1.81 20.43 -5.00
C GLU A 65 2.33 19.03 -5.41
N TYR A 66 2.15 18.02 -4.56
CA TYR A 66 2.46 16.63 -4.90
C TYR A 66 1.73 16.21 -6.19
N TYR A 67 0.46 16.60 -6.32
CA TYR A 67 -0.36 16.29 -7.51
C TYR A 67 0.12 17.00 -8.75
N THR A 68 0.64 18.23 -8.61
CA THR A 68 1.25 18.98 -9.72
C THR A 68 2.41 18.19 -10.34
N VAL A 69 3.31 17.65 -9.52
CA VAL A 69 4.46 16.86 -10.00
C VAL A 69 4.02 15.48 -10.49
N MET A 70 3.13 14.80 -9.74
CA MET A 70 2.65 13.44 -10.03
C MET A 70 1.97 13.32 -11.40
N PHE A 71 1.21 14.34 -11.80
CA PHE A 71 0.57 14.38 -13.12
C PHE A 71 1.40 15.17 -14.14
N GLY A 72 2.14 16.19 -13.69
CA GLY A 72 2.87 17.11 -14.58
C GLY A 72 4.08 16.48 -15.25
N ALA A 73 4.82 15.61 -14.55
CA ALA A 73 5.92 14.89 -15.17
C ALA A 73 5.41 13.97 -16.31
N PRO A 74 4.41 13.10 -16.11
CA PRO A 74 3.80 12.33 -17.19
C PRO A 74 3.13 13.18 -18.27
N ALA A 75 2.54 14.34 -17.95
CA ALA A 75 1.98 15.26 -18.93
C ALA A 75 3.02 15.72 -19.95
N ALA A 76 4.28 15.82 -19.55
CA ALA A 76 5.42 16.12 -20.41
C ALA A 76 6.09 14.87 -21.00
N GLY A 77 5.49 13.68 -20.91
CA GLY A 77 6.07 12.41 -21.36
C GLY A 77 7.22 11.90 -20.51
N MET A 78 7.35 12.39 -19.27
CA MET A 78 8.41 12.01 -18.35
C MET A 78 7.93 11.01 -17.32
N VAL A 79 8.86 10.32 -16.66
CA VAL A 79 8.57 9.32 -15.66
C VAL A 79 8.56 9.95 -14.27
N PHE A 80 7.46 9.84 -13.56
CA PHE A 80 7.34 10.25 -12.17
C PHE A 80 7.94 9.20 -11.24
N VAL A 81 8.85 9.61 -10.33
CA VAL A 81 9.51 8.73 -9.35
C VAL A 81 9.23 9.24 -7.95
N PRO A 82 8.20 8.71 -7.25
CA PRO A 82 7.94 9.05 -5.86
C PRO A 82 8.99 8.45 -4.94
N LEU A 83 9.55 9.26 -4.04
CA LEU A 83 10.56 8.85 -3.08
C LEU A 83 9.96 8.78 -1.67
N ASN A 84 10.19 7.68 -0.97
CA ASN A 84 9.71 7.49 0.39
C ASN A 84 10.58 8.30 1.37
N THR A 85 10.00 9.32 1.98
CA THR A 85 10.66 10.25 2.92
C THR A 85 11.18 9.61 4.20
N ARG A 86 10.79 8.36 4.49
CA ARG A 86 11.22 7.62 5.69
C ARG A 86 12.42 6.71 5.43
N LEU A 87 12.89 6.61 4.20
CA LEU A 87 14.06 5.79 3.87
C LEU A 87 15.35 6.46 4.36
N PRO A 88 16.36 5.67 4.76
CA PRO A 88 17.69 6.18 5.02
C PRO A 88 18.27 6.93 3.81
N GLU A 89 19.08 7.94 4.06
CA GLU A 89 19.71 8.75 3.02
C GLU A 89 20.46 7.91 2.00
N SER A 90 21.22 6.91 2.46
CA SER A 90 21.95 5.99 1.58
C SER A 90 21.05 5.20 0.62
N THR A 91 19.85 4.87 1.06
CA THR A 91 18.85 4.19 0.22
C THR A 91 18.24 5.16 -0.79
N LEU A 92 17.97 6.40 -0.39
CA LEU A 92 17.51 7.45 -1.31
C LEU A 92 18.55 7.74 -2.38
N GLN A 93 19.84 7.84 -2.01
CA GLN A 93 20.94 8.01 -2.97
C GLN A 93 21.03 6.84 -3.96
N TYR A 94 20.87 5.61 -3.48
CA TYR A 94 20.79 4.44 -4.36
C TYR A 94 19.66 4.57 -5.37
N ILE A 95 18.44 4.94 -4.91
CA ILE A 95 17.28 5.08 -5.79
C ILE A 95 17.49 6.19 -6.84
N ILE A 96 18.07 7.33 -6.45
CA ILE A 96 18.37 8.45 -7.34
C ILE A 96 19.32 8.00 -8.47
N GLN A 97 20.34 7.23 -8.12
CA GLN A 97 21.31 6.70 -9.09
C GLN A 97 20.72 5.59 -9.96
N ASP A 98 20.02 4.61 -9.35
CA ASP A 98 19.41 3.49 -10.07
C ASP A 98 18.32 3.95 -11.05
N ALA A 99 17.51 4.93 -10.66
CA ALA A 99 16.51 5.55 -11.52
C ALA A 99 17.12 6.50 -12.57
N ASP A 100 18.40 6.88 -12.48
CA ASP A 100 19.02 7.91 -13.31
C ASP A 100 18.20 9.21 -13.33
N LEU A 101 17.85 9.71 -12.13
CA LEU A 101 17.03 10.93 -12.02
C LEU A 101 17.69 12.10 -12.73
N LYS A 102 16.90 12.89 -13.46
CA LYS A 102 17.37 14.11 -14.15
C LYS A 102 17.03 15.38 -13.36
N LEU A 103 16.03 15.31 -12.49
CA LEU A 103 15.63 16.41 -11.62
C LEU A 103 15.03 15.81 -10.34
N LEU A 104 15.36 16.41 -9.20
CA LEU A 104 14.76 16.12 -7.90
C LEU A 104 13.93 17.32 -7.44
N ILE A 105 12.65 17.08 -7.18
CA ILE A 105 11.78 18.05 -6.51
C ILE A 105 11.69 17.66 -5.04
N THR A 106 11.80 18.62 -4.11
CA THR A 106 11.65 18.36 -2.67
C THR A 106 10.69 19.34 -2.03
N ASP A 107 10.10 18.96 -0.90
CA ASP A 107 9.47 19.94 0.00
C ASP A 107 10.51 20.65 0.86
N VAL A 108 10.04 21.64 1.64
CA VAL A 108 10.92 22.43 2.54
C VAL A 108 11.58 21.55 3.61
N SER A 109 10.90 20.48 4.07
CA SER A 109 11.43 19.57 5.09
C SER A 109 12.64 18.79 4.59
N HIS A 110 12.78 18.61 3.28
CA HIS A 110 13.87 17.90 2.62
C HIS A 110 14.78 18.84 1.78
N ALA A 111 14.70 20.15 2.02
CA ALA A 111 15.49 21.14 1.29
C ALA A 111 17.00 20.91 1.42
N GLU A 112 17.45 20.44 2.59
CA GLU A 112 18.86 20.18 2.89
C GLU A 112 19.36 18.80 2.37
N PHE A 113 18.45 17.95 1.84
CA PHE A 113 18.85 16.66 1.28
C PHE A 113 19.83 16.88 0.12
N SER A 114 21.01 16.28 0.22
CA SER A 114 22.04 16.38 -0.81
C SER A 114 21.79 15.36 -1.93
N ALA A 115 21.83 15.81 -3.19
CA ALA A 115 21.73 14.93 -4.35
C ALA A 115 22.65 15.40 -5.46
N ASP A 116 23.25 14.47 -6.18
CA ASP A 116 24.13 14.74 -7.32
C ASP A 116 23.34 15.04 -8.63
N VAL A 117 22.11 15.55 -8.47
CA VAL A 117 21.22 15.94 -9.57
C VAL A 117 20.65 17.33 -9.31
N PRO A 118 20.25 18.09 -10.35
CA PRO A 118 19.56 19.35 -10.16
C PRO A 118 18.37 19.20 -9.20
N LYS A 119 18.21 20.15 -8.29
CA LYS A 119 17.18 20.10 -7.25
C LYS A 119 16.38 21.41 -7.21
N VAL A 120 15.04 21.28 -7.09
CA VAL A 120 14.14 22.41 -6.89
C VAL A 120 13.31 22.15 -5.62
N VAL A 121 13.23 23.15 -4.74
CA VAL A 121 12.45 23.06 -3.49
C VAL A 121 11.09 23.72 -3.70
N ILE A 122 10.00 22.99 -3.44
CA ILE A 122 8.64 23.51 -3.48
C ILE A 122 8.52 24.72 -2.56
N GLY A 123 8.00 25.85 -3.09
CA GLY A 123 7.88 27.11 -2.36
C GLY A 123 9.12 27.99 -2.39
N SER A 124 10.24 27.57 -3.00
CA SER A 124 11.40 28.45 -3.26
C SER A 124 11.12 29.46 -4.38
N GLU A 125 12.02 30.47 -4.53
CA GLU A 125 11.98 31.40 -5.65
C GLU A 125 12.03 30.68 -7.00
N GLN A 126 12.92 29.71 -7.14
CA GLN A 126 13.06 28.89 -8.35
C GLN A 126 11.77 28.10 -8.67
N TRP A 127 11.11 27.53 -7.65
CA TRP A 127 9.79 26.92 -7.83
C TRP A 127 8.76 27.95 -8.28
N GLY A 128 8.75 29.15 -7.67
CA GLY A 128 7.86 30.23 -8.04
C GLY A 128 8.05 30.70 -9.49
N GLU A 129 9.28 30.85 -9.94
CA GLU A 129 9.62 31.16 -11.34
C GLU A 129 9.13 30.07 -12.30
N MET A 130 9.39 28.81 -11.97
CA MET A 130 8.97 27.64 -12.76
C MET A 130 7.44 27.56 -12.88
N MET A 131 6.71 27.78 -11.78
CA MET A 131 5.25 27.72 -11.73
C MET A 131 4.56 29.03 -12.17
N GLY A 132 5.32 30.11 -12.39
CA GLY A 132 4.85 31.37 -12.98
C GLY A 132 4.86 31.40 -14.50
N GLY A 133 5.32 30.35 -15.16
CA GLY A 133 5.36 30.21 -16.61
C GLY A 133 3.99 30.01 -17.26
N ALA A 134 3.97 29.99 -18.58
CA ALA A 134 2.76 29.64 -19.33
C ALA A 134 2.50 28.13 -19.27
N PRO A 135 1.22 27.71 -19.23
CA PRO A 135 0.88 26.28 -19.30
C PRO A 135 1.18 25.70 -20.69
N ALA A 136 1.57 24.43 -20.75
CA ALA A 136 1.59 23.68 -21.98
C ALA A 136 0.20 23.67 -22.66
N SER A 137 0.16 23.75 -23.95
CA SER A 137 -1.11 23.77 -24.70
C SER A 137 -1.86 22.46 -24.66
N ASN A 138 -1.12 21.34 -24.57
CA ASN A 138 -1.65 19.99 -24.54
C ASN A 138 -0.75 19.08 -23.69
N THR A 139 -1.32 18.01 -23.20
CA THR A 139 -0.58 16.84 -22.70
C THR A 139 0.18 16.18 -23.87
N MET A 140 1.38 15.70 -23.60
CA MET A 140 2.18 15.01 -24.60
C MET A 140 1.52 13.68 -25.01
N ASP A 141 1.49 13.40 -26.32
CA ASP A 141 1.11 12.08 -26.81
C ASP A 141 2.11 11.02 -26.38
N VAL A 142 1.61 9.90 -25.90
CA VAL A 142 2.39 8.78 -25.38
C VAL A 142 1.86 7.45 -25.91
N GLU A 143 2.74 6.47 -26.06
CA GLU A 143 2.33 5.10 -26.32
C GLU A 143 1.77 4.45 -25.04
N PRO A 144 0.85 3.47 -25.15
CA PRO A 144 0.27 2.80 -23.99
C PRO A 144 1.31 2.22 -23.02
N ASP A 145 2.39 1.66 -23.56
CA ASP A 145 3.48 1.01 -22.83
C ASP A 145 4.60 1.97 -22.40
N ASP A 146 4.51 3.27 -22.71
CA ASP A 146 5.46 4.24 -22.18
C ASP A 146 5.36 4.28 -20.66
N VAL A 147 6.52 4.27 -20.00
CA VAL A 147 6.60 4.31 -18.53
C VAL A 147 6.13 5.66 -18.02
N ALA A 148 5.09 5.66 -17.20
CA ALA A 148 4.55 6.85 -16.57
C ALA A 148 5.08 7.05 -15.13
N ILE A 149 5.22 5.95 -14.39
CA ILE A 149 5.62 5.97 -12.97
C ILE A 149 6.63 4.86 -12.70
N GLN A 150 7.66 5.17 -11.90
CA GLN A 150 8.60 4.18 -11.37
C GLN A 150 8.57 4.23 -9.84
N ILE A 151 7.97 3.22 -9.20
CA ILE A 151 7.82 3.14 -7.74
C ILE A 151 8.81 2.13 -7.18
N TYR A 152 9.55 2.52 -6.14
CA TYR A 152 10.50 1.63 -5.49
C TYR A 152 9.86 0.85 -4.34
N THR A 153 10.03 -0.47 -4.36
CA THR A 153 9.59 -1.40 -3.31
C THR A 153 10.78 -2.02 -2.59
N SER A 154 10.60 -2.38 -1.31
CA SER A 154 11.62 -3.13 -0.56
C SER A 154 11.73 -4.54 -1.16
N GLY A 155 12.84 -4.85 -1.81
CA GLY A 155 13.11 -6.20 -2.30
C GLY A 155 13.51 -7.16 -1.18
N SER A 156 13.17 -8.44 -1.32
CA SER A 156 13.64 -9.52 -0.44
C SER A 156 15.18 -9.64 -0.37
N THR A 157 15.87 -9.12 -1.39
CA THR A 157 17.35 -9.07 -1.47
C THR A 157 17.99 -7.89 -0.75
N GLY A 158 17.21 -7.05 -0.07
CA GLY A 158 17.68 -5.89 0.71
C GLY A 158 17.84 -4.58 -0.08
N LYS A 159 17.93 -4.62 -1.42
CA LYS A 159 17.94 -3.41 -2.25
C LYS A 159 16.55 -3.12 -2.82
N PRO A 160 16.09 -1.86 -2.83
CA PRO A 160 14.83 -1.49 -3.46
C PRO A 160 14.83 -1.82 -4.96
N LYS A 161 13.67 -2.28 -5.46
CA LYS A 161 13.42 -2.58 -6.87
C LYS A 161 12.48 -1.52 -7.46
N GLY A 162 12.84 -0.93 -8.61
CA GLY A 162 12.00 0.05 -9.31
C GLY A 162 10.94 -0.64 -10.18
N VAL A 163 9.69 -0.62 -9.74
CA VAL A 163 8.53 -1.15 -10.48
C VAL A 163 8.13 -0.16 -11.57
N LEU A 164 8.11 -0.59 -12.82
CA LEU A 164 7.75 0.23 -13.98
C LEU A 164 6.26 0.09 -14.29
N LEU A 165 5.52 1.17 -14.15
CA LEU A 165 4.10 1.25 -14.48
C LEU A 165 3.92 2.13 -15.72
N SER A 166 3.29 1.57 -16.75
CA SER A 166 2.98 2.30 -17.97
C SER A 166 1.77 3.23 -17.79
N HIS A 167 1.56 4.08 -18.78
CA HIS A 167 0.34 4.87 -18.88
C HIS A 167 -0.90 3.99 -18.92
N GLU A 168 -0.89 2.87 -19.69
CA GLU A 168 -2.01 1.94 -19.74
C GLU A 168 -2.28 1.25 -18.41
N ASN A 169 -1.23 0.77 -17.70
CA ASN A 169 -1.41 0.10 -16.41
C ASN A 169 -2.18 0.98 -15.40
N VAL A 170 -1.80 2.25 -15.32
CA VAL A 170 -2.41 3.19 -14.36
C VAL A 170 -3.80 3.61 -14.80
N THR A 171 -3.98 3.99 -16.08
CA THR A 171 -5.28 4.47 -16.59
C THR A 171 -6.33 3.37 -16.60
N PHE A 172 -5.97 2.15 -16.99
CA PHE A 172 -6.85 0.98 -16.91
C PHE A 172 -7.38 0.80 -15.50
N THR A 173 -6.48 0.74 -14.50
CA THR A 173 -6.87 0.53 -13.11
C THR A 173 -7.78 1.65 -12.58
N VAL A 174 -7.44 2.93 -12.89
CA VAL A 174 -8.22 4.07 -12.42
C VAL A 174 -9.62 4.09 -13.04
N LEU A 175 -9.75 3.78 -14.33
CA LEU A 175 -11.04 3.83 -15.01
C LEU A 175 -11.95 2.66 -14.61
N GLU A 176 -11.40 1.45 -14.47
CA GLU A 176 -12.17 0.28 -14.03
C GLU A 176 -12.70 0.46 -12.59
N TYR A 177 -11.86 0.88 -11.64
CA TYR A 177 -12.32 1.15 -10.27
C TYR A 177 -13.18 2.40 -10.18
N GLY A 178 -12.82 3.46 -10.92
CA GLY A 178 -13.51 4.75 -10.86
C GLY A 178 -14.98 4.67 -11.26
N ALA A 179 -15.32 3.76 -12.18
CA ALA A 179 -16.70 3.54 -12.60
C ALA A 179 -17.63 3.11 -11.45
N ALA A 180 -17.08 2.46 -10.41
CA ALA A 180 -17.83 2.02 -9.23
C ALA A 180 -17.87 3.06 -8.09
N LEU A 181 -17.17 4.18 -8.22
CA LEU A 181 -16.92 5.15 -7.14
C LEU A 181 -17.21 6.61 -7.55
N PRO A 182 -18.36 6.92 -8.19
CA PRO A 182 -18.65 8.27 -8.65
C PRO A 182 -18.87 9.22 -7.48
N GLY A 183 -18.17 10.37 -7.49
CA GLY A 183 -18.43 11.49 -6.57
C GLY A 183 -18.02 11.26 -5.11
N GLU A 184 -17.23 10.23 -4.81
CA GLU A 184 -16.79 9.94 -3.43
C GLU A 184 -15.91 11.05 -2.85
N VAL A 185 -16.09 11.37 -1.57
CA VAL A 185 -15.18 12.21 -0.79
C VAL A 185 -14.18 11.30 -0.08
N MET A 186 -12.96 11.22 -0.62
CA MET A 186 -11.92 10.30 -0.16
C MET A 186 -10.98 10.96 0.83
N LEU A 187 -10.78 10.32 1.99
CA LEU A 187 -9.77 10.74 2.96
C LEU A 187 -8.43 10.09 2.65
N VAL A 188 -7.43 10.90 2.34
CA VAL A 188 -6.06 10.48 2.06
C VAL A 188 -5.14 10.94 3.20
N SER A 189 -4.74 9.99 4.05
CA SER A 189 -3.84 10.20 5.19
C SER A 189 -2.58 9.36 5.12
N ALA A 190 -2.60 8.30 4.31
CA ALA A 190 -1.40 7.54 4.00
C ALA A 190 -0.46 8.35 3.08
N PRO A 191 0.87 8.11 3.13
CA PRO A 191 1.81 8.84 2.29
C PRO A 191 1.56 8.64 0.78
N LEU A 192 1.56 9.75 0.03
CA LEU A 192 1.31 9.76 -1.42
C LEU A 192 2.39 9.04 -2.25
N TYR A 193 3.58 8.82 -1.69
CA TYR A 193 4.61 8.01 -2.34
C TYR A 193 4.28 6.51 -2.36
N HIS A 194 3.28 6.06 -1.60
CA HIS A 194 2.73 4.70 -1.72
C HIS A 194 1.63 4.64 -2.77
N LYS A 195 1.62 3.55 -3.54
CA LYS A 195 0.67 3.32 -4.63
C LYS A 195 -0.80 3.47 -4.17
N ASN A 196 -1.16 2.96 -2.99
CA ASN A 196 -2.53 3.01 -2.48
C ASN A 196 -3.06 4.45 -2.37
N ALA A 197 -2.35 5.33 -1.66
CA ALA A 197 -2.77 6.73 -1.47
C ALA A 197 -2.81 7.51 -2.79
N SER A 198 -1.79 7.34 -3.65
CA SER A 198 -1.76 7.98 -4.96
C SER A 198 -2.84 7.46 -5.91
N MET A 199 -3.20 6.17 -5.81
CA MET A 199 -4.28 5.58 -6.60
C MET A 199 -5.65 6.10 -6.15
N ALA A 200 -5.93 6.14 -4.83
CA ALA A 200 -7.16 6.72 -4.28
C ALA A 200 -7.37 8.16 -4.76
N SER A 201 -6.30 8.96 -4.78
CA SER A 201 -6.37 10.34 -5.28
C SER A 201 -6.70 10.42 -6.78
N LYS A 202 -6.06 9.57 -7.61
CA LYS A 202 -6.34 9.50 -9.06
C LYS A 202 -7.79 9.07 -9.32
N LEU A 203 -8.28 8.09 -8.56
CA LEU A 203 -9.67 7.64 -8.62
C LEU A 203 -10.64 8.79 -8.31
N ALA A 204 -10.43 9.52 -7.20
CA ALA A 204 -11.28 10.64 -6.84
C ALA A 204 -11.32 11.71 -7.94
N PHE A 205 -10.15 12.14 -8.44
CA PHE A 205 -10.09 13.17 -9.48
C PHE A 205 -10.75 12.74 -10.79
N ALA A 206 -10.57 11.49 -11.21
CA ALA A 206 -11.16 10.98 -12.45
C ALA A 206 -12.67 10.77 -12.38
N SER A 207 -13.22 10.44 -11.20
CA SER A 207 -14.63 10.07 -11.03
C SER A 207 -15.53 11.20 -10.52
N GLY A 208 -15.08 12.44 -10.52
CA GLY A 208 -15.84 13.60 -10.00
C GLY A 208 -15.89 13.65 -8.48
N GLY A 209 -15.01 12.92 -7.81
CA GLY A 209 -14.88 12.91 -6.36
C GLY A 209 -14.01 14.02 -5.82
N LYS A 210 -13.81 13.99 -4.50
CA LYS A 210 -13.01 14.94 -3.75
C LYS A 210 -11.98 14.24 -2.89
N VAL A 211 -10.77 14.78 -2.82
CA VAL A 211 -9.72 14.35 -1.90
C VAL A 211 -9.67 15.31 -0.69
N VAL A 212 -9.73 14.76 0.50
CA VAL A 212 -9.35 15.44 1.74
C VAL A 212 -7.96 14.93 2.11
N LEU A 213 -6.94 15.78 1.90
CA LEU A 213 -5.54 15.40 2.07
C LEU A 213 -5.04 15.79 3.46
N LEU A 214 -4.65 14.81 4.28
CA LEU A 214 -3.92 15.07 5.52
C LEU A 214 -2.41 15.05 5.27
N PRO A 215 -1.64 15.93 5.93
CA PRO A 215 -0.17 15.95 5.80
C PRO A 215 0.48 14.66 6.29
N GLN A 216 -0.11 14.04 7.29
CA GLN A 216 0.26 12.74 7.85
C GLN A 216 -0.93 12.12 8.58
N PHE A 217 -0.85 10.82 8.86
CA PHE A 217 -1.85 10.17 9.68
C PHE A 217 -1.73 10.62 11.15
N SER A 218 -2.85 11.04 11.71
CA SER A 218 -3.09 11.28 13.13
C SER A 218 -4.53 10.88 13.43
N PRO A 219 -4.82 10.02 14.42
CA PRO A 219 -6.17 9.53 14.68
C PRO A 219 -7.19 10.65 14.91
N GLY A 220 -6.82 11.69 15.68
CA GLY A 220 -7.69 12.84 15.94
C GLY A 220 -7.98 13.66 14.67
N GLU A 221 -6.94 14.03 13.91
CA GLU A 221 -7.09 14.75 12.63
C GLU A 221 -7.90 13.94 11.60
N TYR A 222 -7.77 12.62 11.63
CA TYR A 222 -8.53 11.70 10.78
C TYR A 222 -10.03 11.76 11.08
N LEU A 223 -10.41 11.70 12.37
CA LEU A 223 -11.79 11.80 12.83
C LEU A 223 -12.37 13.22 12.61
N ASP A 224 -11.59 14.28 12.86
CA ASP A 224 -11.96 15.66 12.58
C ASP A 224 -12.25 15.85 11.08
N ALA A 225 -11.38 15.33 10.20
CA ALA A 225 -11.54 15.43 8.75
C ALA A 225 -12.80 14.73 8.24
N ILE A 226 -13.14 13.55 8.78
CA ILE A 226 -14.39 12.85 8.44
C ILE A 226 -15.59 13.73 8.77
N THR A 227 -15.62 14.29 9.98
CA THR A 227 -16.73 15.11 10.46
C THR A 227 -16.86 16.40 9.66
N GLU A 228 -15.77 17.15 9.51
CA GLU A 228 -15.75 18.49 8.88
C GLU A 228 -16.08 18.45 7.38
N HIS A 229 -15.55 17.45 6.67
CA HIS A 229 -15.65 17.38 5.22
C HIS A 229 -16.63 16.31 4.71
N ARG A 230 -17.40 15.67 5.61
CA ARG A 230 -18.38 14.64 5.25
C ARG A 230 -17.79 13.55 4.36
N VAL A 231 -16.62 13.06 4.77
CA VAL A 231 -15.91 11.98 4.05
C VAL A 231 -16.83 10.77 3.86
N THR A 232 -16.85 10.23 2.64
CA THR A 232 -17.68 9.06 2.30
C THR A 232 -16.87 7.79 2.14
N MET A 233 -15.57 7.91 1.80
CA MET A 233 -14.67 6.78 1.62
C MET A 233 -13.37 6.95 2.40
N CYS A 234 -13.05 5.94 3.20
CA CYS A 234 -11.82 5.82 3.97
C CYS A 234 -10.98 4.64 3.46
N SER A 235 -9.67 4.83 3.37
CA SER A 235 -8.71 3.77 3.06
C SER A 235 -7.55 3.80 4.04
N GLY A 236 -7.12 2.65 4.52
CA GLY A 236 -6.01 2.57 5.47
C GLY A 236 -5.53 1.15 5.72
N VAL A 237 -4.49 1.05 6.52
CA VAL A 237 -3.96 -0.23 7.00
C VAL A 237 -4.59 -0.62 8.33
N PRO A 238 -4.60 -1.91 8.73
CA PRO A 238 -5.20 -2.39 9.97
C PRO A 238 -4.80 -1.58 11.21
N THR A 239 -3.51 -1.27 11.36
CA THR A 239 -3.00 -0.48 12.50
C THR A 239 -3.56 0.93 12.59
N MET A 240 -3.86 1.58 11.46
CA MET A 240 -4.50 2.90 11.45
C MET A 240 -5.91 2.83 12.05
N TYR A 241 -6.71 1.84 11.65
CA TYR A 241 -8.06 1.67 12.17
C TYR A 241 -8.09 1.29 13.65
N ALA A 242 -7.16 0.45 14.12
CA ALA A 242 -7.01 0.18 15.54
C ALA A 242 -6.75 1.46 16.35
N LEU A 243 -5.89 2.36 15.85
CA LEU A 243 -5.61 3.66 16.48
C LEU A 243 -6.81 4.61 16.41
N VAL A 244 -7.55 4.64 15.30
CA VAL A 244 -8.77 5.45 15.15
C VAL A 244 -9.85 4.98 16.12
N THR A 245 -10.07 3.67 16.26
CA THR A 245 -11.01 3.08 17.22
C THR A 245 -10.64 3.48 18.65
N ALA A 246 -9.37 3.34 19.03
CA ALA A 246 -8.89 3.73 20.36
C ALA A 246 -9.03 5.25 20.63
N GLU A 247 -8.84 6.10 19.61
CA GLU A 247 -9.01 7.55 19.75
C GLU A 247 -10.49 7.93 19.93
N LEU A 248 -11.40 7.34 19.14
CA LEU A 248 -12.83 7.60 19.27
C LEU A 248 -13.37 7.21 20.64
N GLN A 249 -12.89 6.11 21.24
CA GLN A 249 -13.31 5.67 22.58
C GLN A 249 -13.04 6.72 23.67
N LYS A 250 -12.06 7.62 23.47
CA LYS A 250 -11.79 8.71 24.44
C LYS A 250 -12.86 9.80 24.44
N ALA A 251 -13.54 10.02 23.31
CA ALA A 251 -14.59 11.03 23.16
C ALA A 251 -15.62 10.59 22.12
N PRO A 252 -16.49 9.60 22.41
CA PRO A 252 -17.38 8.94 21.44
C PRO A 252 -18.35 9.90 20.72
N ASP A 253 -18.84 10.92 21.41
CA ASP A 253 -19.86 11.84 20.92
C ASP A 253 -19.26 13.07 20.18
N ARG A 254 -17.94 13.16 20.07
CA ARG A 254 -17.27 14.31 19.48
C ARG A 254 -17.37 14.35 17.95
N HIS A 255 -17.42 13.19 17.30
CA HIS A 255 -17.29 13.06 15.87
C HIS A 255 -18.52 12.45 15.21
N ASP A 256 -18.97 13.05 14.10
CA ASP A 256 -20.02 12.48 13.25
C ASP A 256 -19.40 11.67 12.10
N LEU A 257 -19.43 10.36 12.22
CA LEU A 257 -18.90 9.43 11.22
C LEU A 257 -19.99 8.90 10.26
N SER A 258 -21.22 9.42 10.36
CA SER A 258 -22.39 8.90 9.62
C SER A 258 -22.33 9.08 8.12
N SER A 259 -21.39 9.91 7.61
CA SER A 259 -21.17 10.14 6.18
C SER A 259 -20.40 9.01 5.52
N VAL A 260 -19.64 8.21 6.29
CA VAL A 260 -18.78 7.16 5.73
C VAL A 260 -19.65 6.02 5.18
N GLN A 261 -19.47 5.73 3.90
CA GLN A 261 -20.20 4.70 3.16
C GLN A 261 -19.30 3.52 2.79
N ARG A 262 -17.99 3.74 2.67
CA ARG A 262 -17.00 2.73 2.26
C ARG A 262 -15.75 2.81 3.11
N VAL A 263 -15.28 1.66 3.56
CA VAL A 263 -14.00 1.52 4.27
C VAL A 263 -13.20 0.41 3.63
N LEU A 264 -12.03 0.77 3.10
CA LEU A 264 -11.07 -0.19 2.54
C LEU A 264 -9.94 -0.39 3.56
N ILE A 265 -9.79 -1.62 4.03
CA ILE A 265 -8.67 -2.02 4.90
C ILE A 265 -7.75 -2.91 4.08
N GLY A 266 -6.48 -2.58 3.94
CA GLY A 266 -5.59 -3.36 3.07
C GLY A 266 -4.12 -3.18 3.35
N SER A 267 -3.29 -3.73 2.48
CA SER A 267 -1.82 -3.68 2.52
C SER A 267 -1.15 -4.42 3.69
N ALA A 268 -1.92 -5.07 4.55
CA ALA A 268 -1.45 -5.93 5.64
C ALA A 268 -2.56 -6.95 6.00
N PRO A 269 -2.23 -8.07 6.66
CA PRO A 269 -3.22 -9.03 7.12
C PRO A 269 -4.27 -8.38 8.02
N LEU A 270 -5.53 -8.75 7.83
CA LEU A 270 -6.69 -8.25 8.57
C LEU A 270 -7.31 -9.38 9.38
N THR A 271 -7.49 -9.17 10.69
CA THR A 271 -8.18 -10.12 11.56
C THR A 271 -9.69 -9.92 11.54
N GLU A 272 -10.46 -10.97 11.82
CA GLU A 272 -11.93 -10.86 11.95
C GLU A 272 -12.33 -9.93 13.09
N ALA A 273 -11.58 -9.94 14.20
CA ALA A 273 -11.84 -9.07 15.34
C ALA A 273 -11.71 -7.58 14.96
N LEU A 274 -10.62 -7.19 14.30
CA LEU A 274 -10.47 -5.81 13.83
C LEU A 274 -11.49 -5.45 12.75
N PHE A 275 -11.86 -6.40 11.88
CA PHE A 275 -12.95 -6.19 10.92
C PHE A 275 -14.25 -5.83 11.64
N ASP A 276 -14.61 -6.58 12.70
CA ASP A 276 -15.82 -6.34 13.49
C ASP A 276 -15.76 -4.99 14.22
N ASP A 277 -14.62 -4.63 14.79
CA ASP A 277 -14.40 -3.33 15.43
C ASP A 277 -14.59 -2.18 14.44
N VAL A 278 -14.03 -2.29 13.24
CA VAL A 278 -14.17 -1.27 12.19
C VAL A 278 -15.61 -1.22 11.67
N GLN A 279 -16.27 -2.38 11.51
CA GLN A 279 -17.70 -2.41 11.13
C GLN A 279 -18.58 -1.77 12.20
N ALA A 280 -18.27 -1.94 13.48
CA ALA A 280 -18.97 -1.28 14.59
C ALA A 280 -18.71 0.24 14.58
N LEU A 281 -17.50 0.67 14.25
CA LEU A 281 -17.13 2.09 14.10
C LEU A 281 -17.90 2.78 12.96
N PHE A 282 -18.10 2.08 11.84
CA PHE A 282 -18.79 2.56 10.65
C PHE A 282 -20.01 1.68 10.31
N PRO A 283 -21.09 1.71 11.10
CA PRO A 283 -22.16 0.72 11.02
C PRO A 283 -22.96 0.75 9.70
N LYS A 284 -22.87 1.85 8.95
CA LYS A 284 -23.53 2.01 7.64
C LYS A 284 -22.60 1.80 6.47
N ALA A 285 -21.31 1.66 6.71
CA ALA A 285 -20.32 1.53 5.66
C ALA A 285 -20.20 0.08 5.17
N LEU A 286 -19.89 -0.07 3.89
CA LEU A 286 -19.35 -1.30 3.34
C LEU A 286 -17.87 -1.39 3.72
N VAL A 287 -17.56 -2.24 4.69
CA VAL A 287 -16.16 -2.52 5.06
C VAL A 287 -15.65 -3.66 4.19
N THR A 288 -14.49 -3.47 3.57
CA THR A 288 -13.88 -4.45 2.67
C THR A 288 -12.40 -4.66 2.99
N ASN A 289 -11.96 -5.91 2.90
CA ASN A 289 -10.55 -6.25 2.88
C ASN A 289 -10.02 -6.06 1.46
N GLY A 290 -9.05 -5.14 1.30
CA GLY A 290 -8.45 -4.81 0.02
C GLY A 290 -7.10 -5.47 -0.17
N TYR A 291 -6.87 -5.96 -1.37
CA TYR A 291 -5.59 -6.53 -1.79
C TYR A 291 -5.07 -5.79 -3.03
N GLY A 292 -3.77 -5.77 -3.18
CA GLY A 292 -3.06 -5.26 -4.34
C GLY A 292 -1.58 -5.10 -4.02
N THR A 293 -0.75 -5.29 -5.03
CA THR A 293 0.69 -5.09 -4.95
C THR A 293 1.10 -3.80 -5.68
N THR A 294 2.34 -3.37 -5.54
CA THR A 294 2.84 -2.28 -6.38
C THR A 294 2.88 -2.68 -7.84
N GLU A 295 3.11 -3.95 -8.11
CA GLU A 295 3.27 -4.57 -9.41
C GLU A 295 1.94 -4.81 -10.15
N ALA A 296 0.85 -5.02 -9.39
CA ALA A 296 -0.49 -5.21 -9.93
C ALA A 296 -1.55 -4.60 -9.01
N VAL A 297 -2.69 -4.19 -9.57
CA VAL A 297 -3.87 -3.70 -8.83
C VAL A 297 -5.12 -4.06 -9.60
N LEU A 298 -6.24 -4.19 -8.91
CA LEU A 298 -7.53 -4.56 -9.46
C LEU A 298 -7.63 -6.08 -9.73
N GLU A 299 -7.35 -6.87 -8.72
CA GLU A 299 -7.48 -8.31 -8.84
C GLU A 299 -8.89 -8.78 -8.51
N PHE A 300 -9.51 -8.16 -7.50
CA PHE A 300 -10.76 -8.64 -6.91
C PHE A 300 -11.90 -7.61 -7.00
N GLY A 301 -13.11 -8.16 -7.12
CA GLY A 301 -14.37 -7.44 -7.20
C GLY A 301 -15.46 -8.06 -6.32
N PRO A 302 -16.71 -7.60 -6.47
CA PRO A 302 -17.87 -8.23 -5.85
C PRO A 302 -18.14 -9.61 -6.47
N HIS A 303 -18.95 -10.41 -5.81
CA HIS A 303 -19.41 -11.68 -6.36
C HIS A 303 -20.37 -11.43 -7.55
N PRO A 304 -20.23 -12.18 -8.66
CA PRO A 304 -21.06 -11.96 -9.86
C PRO A 304 -22.56 -12.22 -9.63
N GLU A 305 -22.93 -13.00 -8.63
CA GLU A 305 -24.32 -13.27 -8.23
C GLU A 305 -24.76 -12.48 -6.99
N ASP A 306 -24.06 -11.39 -6.65
CA ASP A 306 -24.34 -10.53 -5.49
C ASP A 306 -24.44 -11.28 -4.14
N LEU A 307 -23.73 -12.40 -4.00
CA LEU A 307 -23.66 -13.11 -2.72
C LEU A 307 -23.00 -12.24 -1.63
N PRO A 308 -23.44 -12.38 -0.37
CA PRO A 308 -22.85 -11.65 0.74
C PRO A 308 -21.35 -11.99 0.89
N ARG A 309 -20.52 -10.96 0.93
CA ARG A 309 -19.08 -11.11 1.06
C ARG A 309 -18.72 -11.69 2.43
N PRO A 310 -17.99 -12.81 2.50
CA PRO A 310 -17.45 -13.31 3.78
C PRO A 310 -16.50 -12.30 4.40
N LYS A 311 -16.45 -12.25 5.74
CA LYS A 311 -15.47 -11.42 6.47
C LYS A 311 -14.05 -11.75 5.98
N ILE A 312 -13.20 -10.76 5.94
CA ILE A 312 -11.80 -10.85 5.52
C ILE A 312 -11.54 -11.42 4.12
N SER A 313 -12.58 -11.85 3.37
CA SER A 313 -12.41 -12.20 1.96
C SER A 313 -11.86 -11.00 1.16
N LEU A 314 -10.96 -11.28 0.21
CA LEU A 314 -10.43 -10.27 -0.72
C LEU A 314 -11.44 -9.92 -1.83
N GLY A 315 -12.42 -10.80 -2.08
CA GLY A 315 -13.41 -10.68 -3.16
C GLY A 315 -13.37 -11.89 -4.08
N CYS A 316 -14.12 -11.78 -5.18
CA CYS A 316 -14.04 -12.71 -6.31
C CYS A 316 -13.19 -12.10 -7.43
N GLU A 317 -12.79 -12.89 -8.41
CA GLU A 317 -12.09 -12.43 -9.60
C GLU A 317 -12.82 -11.26 -10.27
N HIS A 318 -12.11 -10.16 -10.50
CA HIS A 318 -12.70 -9.02 -11.20
C HIS A 318 -12.88 -9.32 -12.70
N PRO A 319 -14.02 -8.95 -13.33
CA PRO A 319 -14.29 -9.31 -14.74
C PRO A 319 -13.23 -8.85 -15.76
N SER A 320 -12.45 -7.80 -15.44
CA SER A 320 -11.42 -7.24 -16.33
C SER A 320 -10.05 -7.87 -16.14
N VAL A 321 -9.90 -8.90 -15.29
CA VAL A 321 -8.61 -9.57 -15.01
C VAL A 321 -8.75 -11.08 -15.17
N GLN A 322 -7.62 -11.78 -15.21
CA GLN A 322 -7.56 -13.24 -15.11
C GLN A 322 -6.70 -13.61 -13.91
N LEU A 323 -7.23 -14.48 -13.07
CA LEU A 323 -6.54 -14.99 -11.89
C LEU A 323 -6.40 -16.51 -11.99
N LYS A 324 -5.30 -17.03 -11.48
CA LYS A 324 -5.16 -18.45 -11.18
C LYS A 324 -4.34 -18.66 -9.93
N LEU A 325 -4.60 -19.74 -9.23
CA LEU A 325 -3.81 -20.20 -8.10
C LEU A 325 -2.96 -21.37 -8.57
N VAL A 326 -1.64 -21.25 -8.41
CA VAL A 326 -0.67 -22.26 -8.86
C VAL A 326 0.00 -22.84 -7.63
N ASP A 327 -0.11 -24.14 -7.45
CA ASP A 327 0.56 -24.87 -6.37
C ASP A 327 2.08 -24.76 -6.55
N PRO A 328 2.82 -24.18 -5.58
CA PRO A 328 4.26 -23.93 -5.72
C PRO A 328 5.11 -25.21 -5.86
N ASP A 329 4.63 -26.35 -5.34
CA ASP A 329 5.39 -27.61 -5.33
C ASP A 329 5.20 -28.39 -6.63
N THR A 330 3.99 -28.35 -7.19
CA THR A 330 3.64 -29.16 -8.39
C THR A 330 3.58 -28.34 -9.67
N GLY A 331 3.44 -27.02 -9.58
CA GLY A 331 3.20 -26.12 -10.72
C GLY A 331 1.81 -26.28 -11.34
N ALA A 332 0.91 -27.04 -10.72
CA ALA A 332 -0.45 -27.25 -11.22
C ALA A 332 -1.40 -26.18 -10.69
N GLU A 333 -2.43 -25.86 -11.49
CA GLU A 333 -3.52 -24.99 -11.02
C GLU A 333 -4.37 -25.73 -9.98
N SER A 334 -4.76 -25.05 -8.90
CA SER A 334 -5.53 -25.59 -7.79
C SER A 334 -6.36 -24.48 -7.11
N ASP A 335 -7.21 -24.86 -6.13
CA ASP A 335 -7.94 -23.88 -5.33
C ASP A 335 -7.12 -23.30 -4.16
N ARG A 336 -5.85 -23.73 -4.02
CA ARG A 336 -4.88 -23.17 -3.08
C ARG A 336 -3.50 -23.13 -3.71
N GLY A 337 -2.94 -21.94 -3.85
CA GLY A 337 -1.64 -21.77 -4.50
C GLY A 337 -1.17 -20.34 -4.50
N GLU A 338 -0.04 -20.09 -5.14
CA GLU A 338 0.42 -18.74 -5.43
C GLU A 338 -0.54 -18.06 -6.40
N LEU A 339 -0.95 -16.83 -6.07
CA LEU A 339 -1.77 -16.03 -6.97
C LEU A 339 -0.92 -15.57 -8.17
N TRP A 340 -1.38 -15.90 -9.36
CA TRP A 340 -0.89 -15.34 -10.62
C TRP A 340 -1.95 -14.46 -11.24
N VAL A 341 -1.51 -13.28 -11.70
CA VAL A 341 -2.40 -12.23 -12.22
C VAL A 341 -2.05 -11.92 -13.68
N LYS A 342 -3.07 -11.82 -14.52
CA LYS A 342 -2.92 -11.33 -15.89
C LYS A 342 -3.96 -10.25 -16.15
N SER A 343 -3.50 -9.01 -16.34
CA SER A 343 -4.35 -7.87 -16.66
C SER A 343 -3.53 -6.74 -17.28
N LYS A 344 -4.22 -5.74 -17.81
CA LYS A 344 -3.60 -4.50 -18.25
C LYS A 344 -3.03 -3.66 -17.08
N GLY A 345 -3.45 -3.93 -15.84
CA GLY A 345 -2.95 -3.27 -14.63
C GLY A 345 -1.61 -3.83 -14.10
N VAL A 346 -1.08 -4.91 -14.70
CA VAL A 346 0.22 -5.50 -14.34
C VAL A 346 1.37 -4.64 -14.84
N MET A 347 2.41 -4.47 -14.02
CA MET A 347 3.62 -3.72 -14.35
C MET A 347 4.30 -4.20 -15.64
N LEU A 348 5.12 -3.34 -16.23
CA LEU A 348 6.01 -3.74 -17.35
C LEU A 348 7.19 -4.60 -16.88
N GLY A 349 7.57 -4.49 -15.63
CA GLY A 349 8.66 -5.21 -15.00
C GLY A 349 9.42 -4.34 -13.98
N TYR A 350 10.50 -4.90 -13.43
CA TYR A 350 11.43 -4.17 -12.58
C TYR A 350 12.53 -3.54 -13.42
N HIS A 351 12.86 -2.30 -13.13
CA HIS A 351 13.90 -1.53 -13.83
C HIS A 351 15.27 -2.23 -13.75
N GLY A 352 15.85 -2.54 -14.91
CA GLY A 352 17.20 -3.12 -15.00
C GLY A 352 17.38 -4.55 -14.44
N LEU A 353 16.33 -5.22 -13.97
CA LEU A 353 16.43 -6.51 -13.28
C LEU A 353 15.89 -7.65 -14.14
N LEU A 354 16.62 -8.05 -15.19
CA LEU A 354 16.20 -9.04 -16.18
C LEU A 354 15.86 -10.41 -15.55
N GLU A 355 16.68 -10.88 -14.61
CA GLU A 355 16.45 -12.18 -13.93
C GLU A 355 15.18 -12.17 -13.09
N ALA A 356 14.98 -11.12 -12.29
CA ALA A 356 13.75 -10.96 -11.50
C ALA A 356 12.50 -10.83 -12.39
N ASN A 357 12.63 -10.18 -13.55
CA ASN A 357 11.54 -10.09 -14.52
C ASN A 357 11.21 -11.45 -15.14
N ALA A 358 12.22 -12.23 -15.51
CA ALA A 358 12.03 -13.57 -16.05
C ALA A 358 11.41 -14.55 -15.02
N GLU A 359 11.71 -14.37 -13.73
CA GLU A 359 11.11 -15.13 -12.63
C GLU A 359 9.65 -14.75 -12.38
N ARG A 360 9.36 -13.43 -12.36
CA ARG A 360 8.05 -12.92 -11.91
C ARG A 360 7.05 -12.67 -13.04
N LEU A 361 7.49 -12.61 -14.29
CA LEU A 361 6.64 -12.36 -15.46
C LEU A 361 6.84 -13.47 -16.51
N THR A 362 5.88 -14.39 -16.61
CA THR A 362 5.94 -15.51 -17.53
C THR A 362 4.65 -15.61 -18.36
N ASP A 363 4.75 -15.57 -19.68
CA ASP A 363 3.61 -15.69 -20.62
C ASP A 363 2.48 -14.67 -20.35
N GLY A 364 2.85 -13.47 -19.90
CA GLY A 364 1.94 -12.39 -19.55
C GLY A 364 1.25 -12.56 -18.19
N TRP A 365 1.67 -13.51 -17.38
CA TRP A 365 1.27 -13.69 -15.99
C TRP A 365 2.30 -13.07 -15.06
N TYR A 366 1.81 -12.33 -14.06
CA TYR A 366 2.61 -11.86 -12.94
C TYR A 366 2.44 -12.81 -11.74
N HIS A 367 3.54 -13.34 -11.26
CA HIS A 367 3.63 -14.20 -10.08
C HIS A 367 3.78 -13.32 -8.85
N THR A 368 2.74 -13.26 -8.01
CA THR A 368 2.68 -12.27 -6.92
C THR A 368 3.60 -12.64 -5.74
N GLY A 369 3.92 -13.91 -5.57
CA GLY A 369 4.55 -14.46 -4.37
C GLY A 369 3.59 -14.55 -3.18
N ASP A 370 2.29 -14.30 -3.38
CA ASP A 370 1.26 -14.37 -2.35
C ASP A 370 0.47 -15.68 -2.49
N LEU A 371 0.44 -16.47 -1.42
CA LEU A 371 -0.34 -17.68 -1.34
C LEU A 371 -1.78 -17.35 -0.95
N MET A 372 -2.73 -17.89 -1.69
CA MET A 372 -4.16 -17.70 -1.46
C MET A 372 -4.91 -19.02 -1.51
N HIS A 373 -6.14 -19.04 -1.01
CA HIS A 373 -7.11 -20.07 -1.32
C HIS A 373 -8.40 -19.46 -1.85
N ARG A 374 -9.07 -20.22 -2.71
CA ARG A 374 -10.40 -19.90 -3.24
C ARG A 374 -11.39 -20.94 -2.70
N ASP A 375 -12.50 -20.47 -2.13
CA ASP A 375 -13.55 -21.35 -1.65
C ASP A 375 -14.50 -21.82 -2.78
N GLU A 376 -15.48 -22.66 -2.44
CA GLU A 376 -16.44 -23.26 -3.38
C GLU A 376 -17.34 -22.21 -4.06
N ASP A 377 -17.54 -21.05 -3.41
CA ASP A 377 -18.34 -19.94 -3.94
C ASP A 377 -17.45 -18.95 -4.77
N GLY A 378 -16.14 -19.18 -4.86
CA GLY A 378 -15.24 -18.36 -5.66
C GLY A 378 -14.64 -17.17 -4.91
N TRP A 379 -14.79 -17.07 -3.58
CA TRP A 379 -14.16 -16.05 -2.76
C TRP A 379 -12.69 -16.37 -2.51
N TYR A 380 -11.84 -15.36 -2.65
CA TYR A 380 -10.40 -15.47 -2.40
C TYR A 380 -10.04 -14.99 -0.99
N PHE A 381 -9.09 -15.70 -0.38
CA PHE A 381 -8.57 -15.40 0.95
C PHE A 381 -7.05 -15.46 0.93
N PHE A 382 -6.41 -14.47 1.56
CA PHE A 382 -4.97 -14.45 1.75
C PHE A 382 -4.53 -15.48 2.80
N VAL A 383 -3.49 -16.24 2.50
CA VAL A 383 -2.93 -17.28 3.38
C VAL A 383 -1.58 -16.86 3.93
N GLY A 384 -0.75 -16.21 3.10
CA GLY A 384 0.61 -15.80 3.46
C GLY A 384 1.47 -15.53 2.24
N ARG A 385 2.77 -15.30 2.47
CA ARG A 385 3.76 -15.12 1.41
C ARG A 385 4.47 -16.43 1.11
N VAL A 386 4.67 -16.74 -0.17
CA VAL A 386 5.52 -17.86 -0.58
C VAL A 386 6.96 -17.65 -0.12
N ASP A 387 7.47 -16.41 -0.23
CA ASP A 387 8.83 -16.04 0.15
C ASP A 387 9.08 -16.06 1.67
N ASP A 388 8.03 -15.92 2.51
CA ASP A 388 8.11 -15.94 3.98
C ASP A 388 7.93 -17.37 4.55
N MET A 389 7.60 -18.35 3.69
CA MET A 389 7.48 -19.73 4.04
C MET A 389 8.82 -20.30 4.53
N PHE A 390 8.78 -21.09 5.56
CA PHE A 390 9.95 -21.81 6.06
C PHE A 390 9.63 -23.28 6.35
N VAL A 391 10.67 -24.12 6.34
CA VAL A 391 10.51 -25.56 6.52
C VAL A 391 10.84 -25.97 7.95
N CYS A 392 9.90 -26.65 8.61
CA CYS A 392 10.08 -27.28 9.90
C CYS A 392 9.87 -28.79 9.81
N ALA A 393 10.93 -29.58 10.02
CA ALA A 393 10.88 -31.04 9.97
C ALA A 393 10.28 -31.62 8.66
N GLY A 394 10.52 -30.93 7.51
CA GLY A 394 10.02 -31.35 6.20
C GLY A 394 8.64 -30.78 5.84
N GLU A 395 7.99 -30.04 6.73
CA GLU A 395 6.67 -29.42 6.51
C GLU A 395 6.79 -27.93 6.23
N ASN A 396 6.04 -27.43 5.25
CA ASN A 396 5.99 -26.02 4.91
C ASN A 396 5.14 -25.22 5.92
N ILE A 397 5.73 -24.20 6.55
CA ILE A 397 5.05 -23.30 7.47
C ILE A 397 4.92 -21.93 6.86
N TYR A 398 3.71 -21.43 6.80
CA TYR A 398 3.38 -20.07 6.41
C TYR A 398 3.10 -19.24 7.66
N PRO A 399 3.98 -18.30 8.05
CA PRO A 399 3.83 -17.52 9.28
C PRO A 399 2.46 -16.90 9.45
N ASP A 400 1.95 -16.23 8.40
CA ASP A 400 0.67 -15.53 8.44
C ASP A 400 -0.51 -16.45 8.78
N SER A 401 -0.49 -17.73 8.29
CA SER A 401 -1.52 -18.71 8.64
C SER A 401 -1.51 -19.08 10.11
N VAL A 402 -0.32 -19.17 10.69
CA VAL A 402 -0.17 -19.48 12.13
C VAL A 402 -0.58 -18.27 12.97
N GLU A 403 -0.20 -17.07 12.55
CA GLU A 403 -0.58 -15.80 13.18
C GLU A 403 -2.09 -15.64 13.22
N GLN A 404 -2.77 -15.79 12.08
CA GLN A 404 -4.23 -15.73 12.00
C GLN A 404 -4.92 -16.77 12.90
N MET A 405 -4.37 -17.96 12.99
CA MET A 405 -4.89 -19.00 13.88
C MET A 405 -4.74 -18.58 15.34
N LEU A 406 -3.59 -18.06 15.75
CA LEU A 406 -3.32 -17.61 17.11
C LEU A 406 -4.17 -16.38 17.49
N GLU A 407 -4.40 -15.46 16.58
CA GLU A 407 -5.19 -14.25 16.77
C GLU A 407 -6.70 -14.50 16.92
N ARG A 408 -7.19 -15.71 16.62
CA ARG A 408 -8.55 -16.14 16.98
C ARG A 408 -8.72 -16.47 18.45
N HIS A 409 -7.63 -16.55 19.19
CA HIS A 409 -7.69 -16.74 20.65
C HIS A 409 -8.13 -15.42 21.31
N PRO A 410 -9.18 -15.40 22.16
CA PRO A 410 -9.78 -14.16 22.69
C PRO A 410 -8.84 -13.31 23.54
N SER A 411 -7.73 -13.88 24.00
CA SER A 411 -6.72 -13.17 24.79
C SER A 411 -5.51 -12.70 23.99
N VAL A 412 -5.46 -12.97 22.68
CA VAL A 412 -4.38 -12.56 21.78
C VAL A 412 -4.84 -11.32 20.98
N HIS A 413 -4.17 -10.20 21.23
CA HIS A 413 -4.40 -8.98 20.46
C HIS A 413 -3.69 -9.02 19.10
N GLN A 414 -2.45 -9.53 19.08
CA GLN A 414 -1.63 -9.66 17.88
C GLN A 414 -0.62 -10.79 18.06
N ALA A 415 -0.38 -11.57 17.03
CA ALA A 415 0.64 -12.58 16.96
C ALA A 415 1.58 -12.33 15.77
N VAL A 416 2.88 -12.57 15.96
CA VAL A 416 3.86 -12.59 14.86
C VAL A 416 4.72 -13.84 14.98
N VAL A 417 4.79 -14.61 13.91
CA VAL A 417 5.54 -15.87 13.86
C VAL A 417 6.76 -15.70 12.98
N VAL A 418 7.91 -16.08 13.51
CA VAL A 418 9.18 -16.04 12.80
C VAL A 418 9.90 -17.38 12.88
N PRO A 419 10.71 -17.74 11.87
CA PRO A 419 11.56 -18.92 11.93
C PRO A 419 12.75 -18.68 12.84
N VAL A 420 13.10 -19.67 13.64
CA VAL A 420 14.38 -19.73 14.38
C VAL A 420 15.10 -21.03 14.01
N ARG A 421 16.40 -20.93 13.80
CA ARG A 421 17.23 -22.08 13.38
C ARG A 421 17.25 -23.17 14.46
N ASP A 422 17.07 -24.41 14.03
CA ASP A 422 17.19 -25.64 14.84
C ASP A 422 18.01 -26.67 14.09
N GLU A 423 18.94 -27.36 14.80
CA GLU A 423 19.88 -28.30 14.18
C GLU A 423 19.19 -29.56 13.66
N LEU A 424 18.07 -29.97 14.27
CA LEU A 424 17.38 -31.23 13.91
C LEU A 424 16.23 -31.00 12.93
N LYS A 425 15.51 -29.90 13.09
CA LYS A 425 14.26 -29.64 12.33
C LYS A 425 14.41 -28.55 11.27
N GLY A 426 15.61 -28.00 11.10
CA GLY A 426 15.92 -26.91 10.20
C GLY A 426 15.50 -25.55 10.78
N GLN A 427 14.21 -25.29 10.86
CA GLN A 427 13.66 -24.08 11.45
C GLN A 427 12.45 -24.39 12.35
N LEU A 428 12.28 -23.66 13.43
CA LEU A 428 11.16 -23.79 14.36
C LEU A 428 10.26 -22.55 14.32
N PRO A 429 8.93 -22.72 14.26
CA PRO A 429 8.01 -21.62 14.43
C PRO A 429 8.10 -21.06 15.85
N THR A 430 8.27 -19.76 15.92
CA THR A 430 8.46 -19.01 17.17
C THR A 430 7.52 -17.81 17.15
N ALA A 431 6.68 -17.68 18.18
CA ALA A 431 5.66 -16.64 18.24
C ALA A 431 6.02 -15.52 19.22
N PHE A 432 5.83 -14.28 18.77
CA PHE A 432 5.75 -13.10 19.61
C PHE A 432 4.28 -12.71 19.76
N ILE A 433 3.80 -12.65 21.00
CA ILE A 433 2.39 -12.42 21.31
C ILE A 433 2.25 -11.11 22.06
N ARG A 434 1.39 -10.25 21.55
CA ARG A 434 0.84 -9.12 22.28
C ARG A 434 -0.53 -9.53 22.80
N SER A 435 -0.68 -9.56 24.12
CA SER A 435 -1.93 -9.95 24.77
C SER A 435 -2.94 -8.81 24.78
N GLU A 436 -4.22 -9.15 24.92
CA GLU A 436 -5.26 -8.17 25.25
C GLU A 436 -4.99 -7.50 26.61
N ALA A 437 -5.41 -6.24 26.76
CA ALA A 437 -5.13 -5.44 27.94
C ALA A 437 -5.69 -6.08 29.22
N GLY A 438 -4.83 -6.27 30.21
CA GLY A 438 -5.21 -6.82 31.51
C GLY A 438 -5.38 -8.35 31.56
N VAL A 439 -5.08 -9.07 30.48
CA VAL A 439 -5.15 -10.53 30.42
C VAL A 439 -3.76 -11.12 30.68
N GLN A 440 -3.68 -12.07 31.61
CA GLN A 440 -2.49 -12.90 31.84
C GLN A 440 -2.68 -14.26 31.17
N MET A 441 -1.72 -14.65 30.34
CA MET A 441 -1.71 -15.90 29.60
C MET A 441 -0.29 -16.47 29.60
N SER A 442 -0.17 -17.78 29.66
CA SER A 442 1.12 -18.45 29.61
C SER A 442 1.53 -18.86 28.21
N ALA A 443 2.80 -19.11 27.99
CA ALA A 443 3.29 -19.67 26.73
C ALA A 443 2.68 -21.05 26.43
N ASP A 444 2.39 -21.83 27.45
CA ASP A 444 1.82 -23.16 27.30
C ASP A 444 0.34 -23.08 26.86
N ASP A 445 -0.43 -22.08 27.33
CA ASP A 445 -1.81 -21.85 26.85
C ASP A 445 -1.84 -21.60 25.34
N ILE A 446 -0.90 -20.80 24.82
CA ILE A 446 -0.78 -20.54 23.37
C ILE A 446 -0.39 -21.80 22.59
N LYS A 447 0.58 -22.57 23.09
CA LYS A 447 0.99 -23.82 22.45
C LYS A 447 -0.14 -24.85 22.41
N GLU A 448 -0.88 -25.00 23.52
CA GLU A 448 -2.03 -25.89 23.60
C GLU A 448 -3.13 -25.45 22.65
N TYR A 449 -3.44 -24.14 22.61
CA TYR A 449 -4.40 -23.60 21.67
C TYR A 449 -3.99 -23.88 20.21
N ALA A 450 -2.70 -23.67 19.86
CA ALA A 450 -2.19 -23.91 18.54
C ALA A 450 -2.29 -25.39 18.13
N LEU A 451 -1.95 -26.30 19.05
CA LEU A 451 -2.08 -27.75 18.81
C LEU A 451 -3.53 -28.21 18.61
N LYS A 452 -4.49 -27.53 19.23
CA LYS A 452 -5.92 -27.84 19.12
C LYS A 452 -6.56 -27.28 17.86
N ASN A 453 -6.07 -26.15 17.36
CA ASN A 453 -6.73 -25.38 16.30
C ASN A 453 -5.93 -25.33 14.97
N GLY A 454 -4.74 -25.92 14.95
CA GLY A 454 -3.87 -25.97 13.77
C GLY A 454 -3.07 -27.26 13.65
N PRO A 455 -2.30 -27.40 12.55
CA PRO A 455 -1.46 -28.57 12.35
C PRO A 455 -0.36 -28.66 13.43
N ALA A 456 -0.10 -29.86 13.94
CA ALA A 456 0.89 -30.07 15.00
C ALA A 456 2.32 -29.61 14.61
N TYR A 457 2.67 -29.64 13.33
CA TYR A 457 3.97 -29.18 12.85
C TYR A 457 4.10 -27.66 12.89
N ALA A 458 3.01 -26.92 12.79
CA ALA A 458 2.97 -25.46 12.72
C ALA A 458 2.86 -24.77 14.09
N HIS A 459 2.64 -25.52 15.20
CA HIS A 459 2.53 -24.89 16.51
C HIS A 459 3.85 -24.25 16.95
N PRO A 460 3.83 -23.05 17.55
CA PRO A 460 5.03 -22.36 18.03
C PRO A 460 5.78 -23.18 19.09
N ARG A 461 7.08 -23.36 18.91
CA ARG A 461 7.93 -24.03 19.89
C ARG A 461 8.34 -23.09 21.02
N HIS A 462 8.54 -21.84 20.68
CA HIS A 462 8.84 -20.75 21.61
C HIS A 462 7.75 -19.70 21.50
N VAL A 463 7.33 -19.16 22.64
CA VAL A 463 6.31 -18.10 22.73
C VAL A 463 6.83 -17.05 23.70
N TRP A 464 6.94 -15.81 23.22
CA TRP A 464 7.30 -14.67 24.05
C TRP A 464 6.20 -13.61 24.00
N PHE A 465 5.91 -13.04 25.16
CA PHE A 465 4.98 -11.95 25.28
C PHE A 465 5.73 -10.63 25.18
N VAL A 466 5.17 -9.70 24.39
CA VAL A 466 5.74 -8.38 24.14
C VAL A 466 4.68 -7.31 24.29
N ASP A 467 5.09 -6.13 24.76
CA ASP A 467 4.20 -4.98 24.86
C ASP A 467 3.91 -4.36 23.48
N GLU A 468 4.91 -4.39 22.59
CA GLU A 468 4.81 -3.84 21.24
C GLU A 468 5.53 -4.74 20.23
N ILE A 469 4.94 -4.83 19.03
CA ILE A 469 5.56 -5.46 17.85
C ILE A 469 6.37 -4.41 17.10
N PRO A 470 7.67 -4.64 16.83
CA PRO A 470 8.50 -3.69 16.11
C PRO A 470 8.01 -3.51 14.65
N LEU A 471 8.01 -2.25 14.21
CA LEU A 471 7.63 -1.88 12.86
C LEU A 471 8.85 -1.37 12.08
N ALA A 472 8.95 -1.78 10.82
CA ALA A 472 9.91 -1.24 9.87
C ALA A 472 9.54 0.20 9.47
N SER A 473 10.42 0.89 8.76
CA SER A 473 10.20 2.25 8.25
C SER A 473 8.96 2.40 7.34
N THR A 474 8.48 1.29 6.81
CA THR A 474 7.26 1.19 5.99
C THR A 474 5.97 1.03 6.81
N ALA A 475 6.05 1.07 8.14
CA ALA A 475 4.98 0.75 9.09
C ALA A 475 4.46 -0.70 9.00
N LYS A 476 5.21 -1.59 8.33
CA LYS A 476 4.99 -3.05 8.36
C LYS A 476 5.78 -3.67 9.51
N ILE A 477 5.38 -4.88 9.92
CA ILE A 477 6.09 -5.66 10.95
C ILE A 477 7.55 -5.88 10.54
N ASP A 478 8.48 -5.58 11.45
CA ASP A 478 9.91 -5.85 11.25
C ASP A 478 10.25 -7.28 11.69
N ARG A 479 9.98 -8.25 10.81
CA ARG A 479 10.28 -9.67 11.06
C ARG A 479 11.78 -9.90 11.24
N THR A 480 12.62 -9.13 10.55
CA THR A 480 14.09 -9.24 10.69
C THR A 480 14.55 -8.90 12.09
N GLN A 481 13.99 -7.86 12.69
CA GLN A 481 14.27 -7.49 14.07
C GLN A 481 13.75 -8.55 15.06
N LEU A 482 12.56 -9.13 14.79
CA LEU A 482 11.99 -10.19 15.63
C LEU A 482 12.82 -11.48 15.59
N ILE A 483 13.35 -11.87 14.41
CA ILE A 483 14.27 -13.02 14.29
C ILE A 483 15.52 -12.80 15.16
N LYS A 484 16.15 -11.62 15.08
CA LYS A 484 17.30 -11.28 15.93
C LYS A 484 16.97 -11.29 17.42
N ASN A 485 15.78 -10.81 17.78
CA ASN A 485 15.31 -10.85 19.17
C ASN A 485 15.12 -12.30 19.64
N ALA A 486 14.52 -13.14 18.80
CA ALA A 486 14.33 -14.57 19.11
C ALA A 486 15.65 -15.30 19.31
N GLU A 487 16.62 -15.13 18.42
CA GLU A 487 17.96 -15.71 18.54
C GLU A 487 18.65 -15.27 19.83
N LYS A 488 18.53 -13.98 20.20
CA LYS A 488 19.08 -13.46 21.44
C LYS A 488 18.44 -14.07 22.69
N LEU A 489 17.11 -14.20 22.71
CA LEU A 489 16.37 -14.78 23.82
C LEU A 489 16.73 -16.26 24.01
N LEU A 490 16.84 -17.03 22.91
CA LEU A 490 17.25 -18.44 22.98
C LEU A 490 18.68 -18.64 23.47
N ASN A 491 19.61 -17.76 23.08
CA ASN A 491 21.00 -17.82 23.60
C ASN A 491 21.06 -17.50 25.11
N LEU A 492 20.22 -16.60 25.63
CA LEU A 492 20.13 -16.30 27.04
C LEU A 492 19.56 -17.48 27.83
N ASP A 493 18.56 -18.20 27.28
CA ASP A 493 17.97 -19.40 27.91
C ASP A 493 18.97 -20.57 27.98
N THR A 494 19.90 -20.66 27.01
CA THR A 494 20.96 -21.70 27.00
C THR A 494 22.12 -21.38 27.94
N GLU A 495 22.39 -20.13 28.30
CA GLU A 495 23.43 -19.76 29.30
C GLU A 495 22.96 -19.89 30.74
N VAL A 496 21.66 -20.07 30.98
CA VAL A 496 21.05 -20.19 32.34
C VAL A 496 20.79 -21.65 32.72
N GLN A 497 20.97 -22.62 31.80
CA GLN A 497 20.93 -24.06 32.09
C GLN A 497 22.34 -24.66 32.23
#